data_2969e6e10c24c3408e92ae31cb2ae84b
#
_entry.id   2969e6e10c24c3408e92ae31cb2ae84b
#
_cell.length_a   1.000
_cell.length_b   1.000
_cell.length_c   1.000
_cell.angle_alpha   90.00
_cell.angle_beta   90.00
_cell.angle_gamma   90.00
#
_symmetry.space_group_name_H-M   'P 1'
#
loop_
_entity.id
_entity.type
_entity.pdbx_description
1 polymer ?
#
loop_
_entity_poly.entity_id
_entity_poly.type
_entity_poly.pdbx_seq_one_letter_code
_entity_poly.pdbx_strand_id
1 'polypeptide(L)'
;ASYRDRLVNHEVNKNPSKEIDDLLSDTSGFLLYQEQIIAFLQNLCGYSGSEADTCRRMIARKHPEELEAELPKILDGYCNHSTKPREEAEKEAQTFVQIVSDASSYMFGKNHSDGYSIVAYYCAYYRYHYPGQFITAYLNTANGQEDIQDGTELARQKRIRITAPKFRKSIDKYIYDAEANEIHKGIGSIKYISADCSDQLYAMRLMDFPTFTDLLVYLRENTSVDARQIKVLTTIGFFSEFGKNKKLLSIVDKFFERYKKTYVAKTKEARIAELKAFETSTPDEYLPLAERIQADVDYVGYVSFTQPELPKPFT
;
A
#
# COMPACT_ATOMS: atom_id res chain seq x y z
N ALA A 1 -0.17 16.96 -27.07
CA ALA A 1 -1.15 16.01 -26.54
C ALA A 1 -0.44 14.74 -26.12
N SER A 2 -0.84 14.12 -25.01
CA SER A 2 -0.28 12.85 -24.58
C SER A 2 -0.77 11.70 -25.49
N TYR A 3 -0.07 10.56 -25.47
CA TYR A 3 -0.52 9.34 -26.17
C TYR A 3 -1.98 9.00 -25.80
N ARG A 4 -2.32 9.09 -24.52
CA ARG A 4 -3.69 8.87 -24.02
C ARG A 4 -4.70 9.80 -24.68
N ASP A 5 -4.40 11.11 -24.76
CA ASP A 5 -5.33 12.09 -25.32
C ASP A 5 -5.59 11.81 -26.80
N ARG A 6 -4.55 11.41 -27.52
CA ARG A 6 -4.66 11.02 -28.93
C ARG A 6 -5.47 9.74 -29.15
N LEU A 7 -5.29 8.73 -28.28
CA LEU A 7 -6.11 7.51 -28.32
C LEU A 7 -7.59 7.80 -28.07
N VAL A 8 -7.90 8.64 -27.07
CA VAL A 8 -9.29 9.02 -26.77
C VAL A 8 -9.92 9.76 -27.95
N ASN A 9 -9.14 10.55 -28.69
CA ASN A 9 -9.58 11.29 -29.87
C ASN A 9 -9.52 10.46 -31.16
N HIS A 10 -9.15 9.17 -31.09
CA HIS A 10 -8.95 8.29 -32.26
C HIS A 10 -7.92 8.85 -33.27
N GLU A 11 -6.92 9.58 -32.80
CA GLU A 11 -5.83 10.11 -33.61
C GLU A 11 -4.79 9.03 -33.83
N VAL A 12 -4.40 8.80 -35.11
CA VAL A 12 -3.33 7.90 -35.50
C VAL A 12 -2.11 8.73 -35.89
N ASN A 13 -0.94 8.36 -35.35
CA ASN A 13 0.33 9.00 -35.75
C ASN A 13 0.71 8.52 -37.16
N LYS A 14 1.24 9.43 -37.97
CA LYS A 14 1.77 9.08 -39.31
C LYS A 14 3.29 8.98 -39.24
N ASN A 15 3.80 7.90 -39.76
CA ASN A 15 5.21 7.60 -39.85
C ASN A 15 5.75 7.87 -41.26
N PRO A 16 7.08 7.80 -41.49
CA PRO A 16 7.68 8.09 -42.78
C PRO A 16 7.19 7.21 -43.94
N SER A 17 6.81 5.96 -43.65
CA SER A 17 6.29 5.05 -44.67
C SER A 17 5.07 4.27 -44.18
N LYS A 18 4.33 3.70 -45.13
CA LYS A 18 3.20 2.83 -44.86
C LYS A 18 3.63 1.55 -44.15
N GLU A 19 4.75 0.98 -44.48
CA GLU A 19 5.31 -0.22 -43.89
C GLU A 19 5.59 0.00 -42.39
N ILE A 20 6.06 1.20 -42.02
CA ILE A 20 6.26 1.59 -40.63
C ILE A 20 4.91 1.86 -39.93
N ASP A 21 3.93 2.48 -40.61
CA ASP A 21 2.58 2.64 -40.07
C ASP A 21 1.94 1.28 -39.78
N ASP A 22 2.06 0.32 -40.70
CA ASP A 22 1.53 -1.04 -40.54
C ASP A 22 2.24 -1.77 -39.36
N LEU A 23 3.56 -1.61 -39.23
CA LEU A 23 4.36 -2.15 -38.12
C LEU A 23 3.90 -1.62 -36.75
N LEU A 24 3.52 -0.35 -36.70
CA LEU A 24 3.12 0.35 -35.46
C LEU A 24 1.60 0.43 -35.28
N SER A 25 0.82 -0.31 -36.09
CA SER A 25 -0.66 -0.24 -36.08
C SER A 25 -1.28 -0.56 -34.70
N ASP A 26 -0.74 -1.55 -33.98
CA ASP A 26 -1.20 -1.93 -32.63
C ASP A 26 -1.11 -0.79 -31.61
N THR A 27 -0.25 0.20 -31.87
CA THR A 27 -0.04 1.36 -31.01
C THR A 27 -0.45 2.66 -31.68
N SER A 28 -1.36 2.61 -32.64
CA SER A 28 -1.87 3.77 -33.39
C SER A 28 -0.75 4.62 -34.02
N GLY A 29 0.29 3.96 -34.55
CA GLY A 29 1.43 4.60 -35.19
C GLY A 29 2.49 5.16 -34.21
N PHE A 30 2.39 4.92 -32.91
CA PHE A 30 3.36 5.38 -31.94
C PHE A 30 4.40 4.30 -31.62
N LEU A 31 5.66 4.70 -31.55
CA LEU A 31 6.75 3.85 -31.08
C LEU A 31 6.76 3.88 -29.54
N LEU A 32 6.31 2.79 -28.91
CA LEU A 32 6.19 2.66 -27.46
C LEU A 32 7.05 1.54 -26.88
N TYR A 33 7.19 0.44 -27.61
CA TYR A 33 7.78 -0.78 -27.07
C TYR A 33 9.13 -1.09 -27.72
N GLN A 34 10.05 -1.63 -26.94
CA GLN A 34 11.36 -2.09 -27.41
C GLN A 34 11.23 -3.16 -28.50
N GLU A 35 10.21 -4.00 -28.41
CA GLU A 35 9.89 -5.04 -29.38
C GLU A 35 9.56 -4.48 -30.77
N GLN A 36 9.07 -3.26 -30.86
CA GLN A 36 8.80 -2.59 -32.13
C GLN A 36 10.09 -2.19 -32.86
N ILE A 37 11.17 -1.87 -32.13
CA ILE A 37 12.49 -1.68 -32.77
C ILE A 37 13.01 -3.01 -33.32
N ILE A 38 12.89 -4.08 -32.53
CA ILE A 38 13.31 -5.41 -32.98
C ILE A 38 12.55 -5.79 -34.25
N ALA A 39 11.21 -5.58 -34.24
CA ALA A 39 10.39 -5.87 -35.42
C ALA A 39 10.76 -5.01 -36.62
N PHE A 40 11.10 -3.74 -36.48
CA PHE A 40 11.57 -2.87 -37.54
C PHE A 40 12.87 -3.42 -38.15
N LEU A 41 13.84 -3.73 -37.30
CA LEU A 41 15.15 -4.26 -37.77
C LEU A 41 15.00 -5.61 -38.47
N GLN A 42 14.16 -6.50 -37.94
CA GLN A 42 13.94 -7.82 -38.54
C GLN A 42 13.13 -7.76 -39.85
N ASN A 43 11.96 -7.10 -39.80
CA ASN A 43 11.00 -7.17 -40.89
C ASN A 43 11.31 -6.22 -42.04
N LEU A 44 11.92 -5.06 -41.74
CA LEU A 44 12.16 -4.00 -42.71
C LEU A 44 13.62 -3.78 -43.03
N CYS A 45 14.56 -4.27 -42.19
CA CYS A 45 15.99 -4.12 -42.42
C CYS A 45 16.75 -5.47 -42.63
N GLY A 46 16.05 -6.60 -42.49
CA GLY A 46 16.61 -7.93 -42.75
C GLY A 46 17.58 -8.46 -41.69
N TYR A 47 17.52 -7.93 -40.46
CA TYR A 47 18.34 -8.42 -39.35
C TYR A 47 17.83 -9.77 -38.84
N SER A 48 18.72 -10.61 -38.38
CA SER A 48 18.39 -11.77 -37.57
C SER A 48 17.86 -11.33 -36.17
N GLY A 49 17.15 -12.19 -35.47
CA GLY A 49 16.63 -11.87 -34.13
C GLY A 49 17.73 -11.49 -33.15
N SER A 50 18.89 -12.16 -33.20
CA SER A 50 20.01 -11.88 -32.31
C SER A 50 20.67 -10.52 -32.61
N GLU A 51 20.83 -10.20 -33.89
CA GLU A 51 21.39 -8.91 -34.33
C GLU A 51 20.45 -7.76 -33.97
N ALA A 52 19.16 -7.94 -34.20
CA ALA A 52 18.14 -6.93 -33.85
C ALA A 52 18.09 -6.64 -32.34
N ASP A 53 18.17 -7.66 -31.50
CA ASP A 53 18.21 -7.45 -30.04
C ASP A 53 19.53 -6.80 -29.59
N THR A 54 20.64 -7.13 -30.24
CA THR A 54 21.93 -6.49 -29.96
C THR A 54 21.88 -5.00 -30.33
N CYS A 55 21.38 -4.67 -31.51
CA CYS A 55 21.22 -3.28 -31.97
C CYS A 55 20.26 -2.51 -31.07
N ARG A 56 19.11 -3.09 -30.68
CA ARG A 56 18.18 -2.50 -29.72
C ARG A 56 18.86 -2.17 -28.38
N ARG A 57 19.75 -3.04 -27.88
CA ARG A 57 20.50 -2.79 -26.63
C ARG A 57 21.51 -1.65 -26.77
N MET A 58 22.18 -1.49 -27.92
CA MET A 58 23.04 -0.35 -28.19
C MET A 58 22.27 0.97 -28.14
N ILE A 59 21.10 1.01 -28.78
CA ILE A 59 20.20 2.16 -28.78
C ILE A 59 19.77 2.49 -27.35
N ALA A 60 19.33 1.50 -26.56
CA ALA A 60 18.85 1.70 -25.19
C ALA A 60 19.94 2.19 -24.21
N ARG A 61 21.21 1.81 -24.43
CA ARG A 61 22.34 2.23 -23.60
C ARG A 61 22.89 3.62 -23.93
N LYS A 62 22.34 4.29 -24.94
CA LYS A 62 22.79 5.61 -25.40
C LYS A 62 24.27 5.65 -25.75
N HIS A 63 24.75 4.65 -26.52
CA HIS A 63 26.05 4.66 -27.13
C HIS A 63 25.94 5.25 -28.55
N PRO A 64 26.01 6.58 -28.74
CA PRO A 64 25.79 7.21 -30.04
C PRO A 64 26.84 6.73 -31.10
N GLU A 65 28.07 6.51 -30.67
CA GLU A 65 29.14 6.04 -31.56
C GLU A 65 28.86 4.63 -32.12
N GLU A 66 28.28 3.74 -31.29
CA GLU A 66 27.94 2.39 -31.74
C GLU A 66 26.73 2.41 -32.67
N LEU A 67 25.76 3.29 -32.43
CA LEU A 67 24.61 3.46 -33.30
C LEU A 67 24.99 4.09 -34.64
N GLU A 68 25.89 5.09 -34.63
CA GLU A 68 26.45 5.68 -35.87
C GLU A 68 27.17 4.66 -36.70
N ALA A 69 27.92 3.75 -36.10
CA ALA A 69 28.60 2.67 -36.78
C ALA A 69 27.65 1.64 -37.41
N GLU A 70 26.49 1.38 -36.78
CA GLU A 70 25.47 0.43 -37.27
C GLU A 70 24.51 1.06 -38.30
N LEU A 71 24.41 2.41 -38.33
CA LEU A 71 23.47 3.13 -39.19
C LEU A 71 23.56 2.76 -40.68
N PRO A 72 24.76 2.66 -41.32
CA PRO A 72 24.84 2.25 -42.69
C PRO A 72 24.19 0.90 -42.99
N LYS A 73 24.35 -0.08 -42.08
CA LYS A 73 23.75 -1.41 -42.21
C LYS A 73 22.22 -1.37 -42.10
N ILE A 74 21.70 -0.54 -41.21
CA ILE A 74 20.25 -0.33 -41.06
C ILE A 74 19.67 0.28 -42.32
N LEU A 75 20.31 1.33 -42.86
CA LEU A 75 19.85 2.02 -44.07
C LEU A 75 19.92 1.09 -45.30
N ASP A 76 21.04 0.40 -45.52
CA ASP A 76 21.17 -0.55 -46.60
C ASP A 76 20.16 -1.70 -46.50
N GLY A 77 19.95 -2.23 -45.28
CA GLY A 77 18.94 -3.25 -45.04
C GLY A 77 17.53 -2.77 -45.41
N TYR A 78 17.14 -1.59 -44.96
CA TYR A 78 15.81 -1.02 -45.27
C TYR A 78 15.65 -0.75 -46.77
N CYS A 79 16.66 -0.16 -47.42
CA CYS A 79 16.62 0.11 -48.85
C CYS A 79 16.50 -1.17 -49.69
N ASN A 80 17.15 -2.27 -49.28
CA ASN A 80 17.07 -3.55 -49.96
C ASN A 80 15.71 -4.26 -49.81
N HIS A 81 14.97 -3.95 -48.78
CA HIS A 81 13.61 -4.49 -48.52
C HIS A 81 12.50 -3.57 -49.01
N SER A 82 12.80 -2.31 -49.29
CA SER A 82 11.83 -1.34 -49.81
C SER A 82 11.56 -1.54 -51.29
N THR A 83 10.32 -1.28 -51.69
CA THR A 83 9.93 -1.23 -53.12
C THR A 83 10.15 0.16 -53.73
N LYS A 84 10.57 1.13 -52.95
CA LYS A 84 10.75 2.53 -53.34
C LYS A 84 12.15 2.80 -53.90
N PRO A 85 12.33 3.92 -54.64
CA PRO A 85 13.69 4.38 -55.02
C PRO A 85 14.59 4.52 -53.79
N ARG A 86 15.87 4.15 -53.95
CA ARG A 86 16.85 4.13 -52.84
C ARG A 86 16.91 5.44 -52.04
N GLU A 87 16.90 6.58 -52.75
CA GLU A 87 16.94 7.90 -52.10
C GLU A 87 15.75 8.16 -51.20
N GLU A 88 14.56 7.76 -51.61
CA GLU A 88 13.33 7.88 -50.80
C GLU A 88 13.37 6.93 -49.62
N ALA A 89 13.72 5.66 -49.84
CA ALA A 89 13.79 4.65 -48.78
C ALA A 89 14.84 5.02 -47.70
N GLU A 90 15.99 5.54 -48.13
CA GLU A 90 17.06 5.98 -47.23
C GLU A 90 16.58 7.15 -46.31
N LYS A 91 15.87 8.12 -46.89
CA LYS A 91 15.29 9.24 -46.11
C LYS A 91 14.24 8.77 -45.11
N GLU A 92 13.40 7.83 -45.48
CA GLU A 92 12.40 7.22 -44.59
C GLU A 92 13.08 6.51 -43.42
N ALA A 93 14.07 5.66 -43.70
CA ALA A 93 14.82 4.94 -42.67
C ALA A 93 15.58 5.89 -41.74
N GLN A 94 16.26 6.91 -42.27
CA GLN A 94 16.93 7.93 -41.43
C GLN A 94 15.94 8.66 -40.50
N THR A 95 14.80 9.05 -41.04
CA THR A 95 13.76 9.72 -40.25
C THR A 95 13.25 8.82 -39.13
N PHE A 96 13.04 7.52 -39.41
CA PHE A 96 12.58 6.59 -38.40
C PHE A 96 13.65 6.25 -37.36
N VAL A 97 14.91 6.09 -37.77
CA VAL A 97 16.02 5.90 -36.81
C VAL A 97 16.18 7.11 -35.88
N GLN A 98 15.94 8.33 -36.39
CA GLN A 98 15.92 9.49 -35.52
C GLN A 98 14.77 9.43 -34.47
N ILE A 99 13.56 9.01 -34.89
CA ILE A 99 12.43 8.80 -33.97
C ILE A 99 12.80 7.75 -32.92
N VAL A 100 13.44 6.65 -33.32
CA VAL A 100 13.93 5.59 -32.43
C VAL A 100 14.96 6.13 -31.43
N SER A 101 15.90 6.93 -31.89
CA SER A 101 16.92 7.56 -31.04
C SER A 101 16.31 8.48 -30.00
N ASP A 102 15.37 9.33 -30.40
CA ASP A 102 14.69 10.27 -29.52
C ASP A 102 13.82 9.55 -28.47
N ALA A 103 13.15 8.47 -28.87
CA ALA A 103 12.30 7.68 -28.00
C ALA A 103 13.06 6.72 -27.06
N SER A 104 14.33 6.42 -27.36
CA SER A 104 15.10 5.31 -26.74
C SER A 104 15.19 5.34 -25.22
N SER A 105 15.07 6.53 -24.58
CA SER A 105 15.15 6.69 -23.14
C SER A 105 13.85 6.33 -22.39
N TYR A 106 12.74 6.16 -23.11
CA TYR A 106 11.41 5.99 -22.51
C TYR A 106 10.71 4.71 -22.95
N MET A 107 11.41 3.83 -23.70
CA MET A 107 10.77 2.64 -24.25
C MET A 107 10.69 1.51 -23.24
N PHE A 108 9.53 0.89 -23.21
CA PHE A 108 9.18 -0.19 -22.29
C PHE A 108 9.16 -1.55 -23.01
N GLY A 109 9.39 -2.64 -22.28
CA GLY A 109 9.11 -3.99 -22.78
C GLY A 109 7.61 -4.24 -22.85
N LYS A 110 7.09 -4.74 -23.99
CA LYS A 110 5.66 -5.02 -24.18
C LYS A 110 5.16 -6.05 -23.17
N ASN A 111 5.87 -7.14 -22.99
CA ASN A 111 5.55 -8.20 -22.03
C ASN A 111 5.44 -7.66 -20.58
N HIS A 112 6.30 -6.73 -20.21
CA HIS A 112 6.25 -6.07 -18.92
C HIS A 112 5.02 -5.15 -18.81
N SER A 113 4.76 -4.34 -19.85
CA SER A 113 3.61 -3.45 -19.91
C SER A 113 2.28 -4.22 -19.84
N ASP A 114 2.15 -5.33 -20.56
CA ASP A 114 0.94 -6.16 -20.57
C ASP A 114 0.66 -6.74 -19.18
N GLY A 115 1.68 -7.28 -18.49
CA GLY A 115 1.57 -7.78 -17.14
C GLY A 115 1.11 -6.71 -16.15
N TYR A 116 1.74 -5.54 -16.18
CA TYR A 116 1.35 -4.42 -15.32
C TYR A 116 -0.04 -3.87 -15.63
N SER A 117 -0.46 -3.86 -16.90
CA SER A 117 -1.80 -3.42 -17.29
C SER A 117 -2.88 -4.33 -16.73
N ILE A 118 -2.66 -5.65 -16.71
CA ILE A 118 -3.57 -6.62 -16.11
C ILE A 118 -3.68 -6.38 -14.59
N VAL A 119 -2.54 -6.20 -13.90
CA VAL A 119 -2.53 -5.91 -12.46
C VAL A 119 -3.23 -4.58 -12.17
N ALA A 120 -2.96 -3.54 -12.95
CA ALA A 120 -3.61 -2.24 -12.82
C ALA A 120 -5.13 -2.34 -13.01
N TYR A 121 -5.59 -3.16 -13.98
CA TYR A 121 -7.02 -3.44 -14.16
C TYR A 121 -7.63 -4.12 -12.93
N TYR A 122 -6.98 -5.14 -12.36
CA TYR A 122 -7.46 -5.77 -11.13
C TYR A 122 -7.51 -4.78 -9.96
N CYS A 123 -6.49 -3.95 -9.80
CA CYS A 123 -6.49 -2.91 -8.77
C CYS A 123 -7.66 -1.94 -8.95
N ALA A 124 -7.91 -1.49 -10.19
CA ALA A 124 -9.05 -0.61 -10.49
C ALA A 124 -10.38 -1.30 -10.22
N TYR A 125 -10.53 -2.57 -10.62
CA TYR A 125 -11.72 -3.37 -10.38
C TYR A 125 -12.02 -3.52 -8.89
N TYR A 126 -11.04 -3.95 -8.08
CA TYR A 126 -11.23 -4.11 -6.65
C TYR A 126 -11.46 -2.77 -5.94
N ARG A 127 -10.76 -1.71 -6.34
CA ARG A 127 -10.98 -0.36 -5.81
C ARG A 127 -12.40 0.16 -6.06
N TYR A 128 -13.01 -0.25 -7.16
CA TYR A 128 -14.38 0.16 -7.52
C TYR A 128 -15.43 -0.71 -6.84
N HIS A 129 -15.31 -2.03 -6.95
CA HIS A 129 -16.34 -2.98 -6.48
C HIS A 129 -16.21 -3.38 -5.01
N TYR A 130 -14.98 -3.38 -4.47
CA TYR A 130 -14.65 -3.83 -3.11
C TYR A 130 -13.74 -2.83 -2.38
N PRO A 131 -14.18 -1.55 -2.23
CA PRO A 131 -13.30 -0.50 -1.75
C PRO A 131 -12.77 -0.75 -0.33
N GLY A 132 -13.57 -1.33 0.57
CA GLY A 132 -13.13 -1.64 1.94
C GLY A 132 -11.98 -2.63 1.98
N GLN A 133 -12.11 -3.75 1.26
CA GLN A 133 -11.08 -4.77 1.15
C GLN A 133 -9.82 -4.25 0.46
N PHE A 134 -10.02 -3.49 -0.65
CA PHE A 134 -8.91 -2.90 -1.38
C PHE A 134 -8.09 -1.94 -0.52
N ILE A 135 -8.76 -1.01 0.18
CA ILE A 135 -8.09 -0.02 1.04
C ILE A 135 -7.39 -0.70 2.20
N THR A 136 -8.00 -1.74 2.77
CA THR A 136 -7.39 -2.53 3.84
C THR A 136 -6.11 -3.22 3.38
N ALA A 137 -6.14 -3.84 2.20
CA ALA A 137 -4.95 -4.45 1.60
C ALA A 137 -3.87 -3.40 1.29
N TYR A 138 -4.25 -2.25 0.74
CA TYR A 138 -3.36 -1.13 0.46
C TYR A 138 -2.66 -0.63 1.73
N LEU A 139 -3.42 -0.36 2.81
CA LEU A 139 -2.86 0.07 4.09
C LEU A 139 -1.94 -0.98 4.73
N ASN A 140 -2.22 -2.27 4.53
CA ASN A 140 -1.39 -3.36 5.03
C ASN A 140 -0.07 -3.54 4.24
N THR A 141 0.04 -2.98 3.06
CA THR A 141 1.24 -3.01 2.20
C THR A 141 1.93 -1.66 2.09
N ALA A 142 1.46 -0.66 2.82
CA ALA A 142 2.01 0.70 2.80
C ALA A 142 3.49 0.72 3.21
N ASN A 143 4.33 1.41 2.42
CA ASN A 143 5.77 1.53 2.62
C ASN A 143 6.17 2.90 3.15
N GLY A 144 5.33 3.53 3.94
CA GLY A 144 5.64 4.81 4.55
C GLY A 144 4.42 5.66 4.84
N GLN A 145 4.67 6.86 5.33
CA GLN A 145 3.62 7.75 5.79
C GLN A 145 2.76 8.28 4.63
N GLU A 146 3.33 8.47 3.46
CA GLU A 146 2.64 8.93 2.26
C GLU A 146 1.57 7.92 1.83
N ASP A 147 1.92 6.63 1.74
CA ASP A 147 0.96 5.58 1.40
C ASP A 147 -0.18 5.48 2.43
N ILE A 148 0.14 5.65 3.73
CA ILE A 148 -0.88 5.65 4.80
C ILE A 148 -1.83 6.84 4.64
N GLN A 149 -1.31 8.00 4.29
CA GLN A 149 -2.12 9.20 4.03
C GLN A 149 -3.03 8.99 2.82
N ASP A 150 -2.50 8.48 1.72
CA ASP A 150 -3.26 8.18 0.50
C ASP A 150 -4.37 7.16 0.74
N GLY A 151 -4.06 6.07 1.44
CA GLY A 151 -5.05 5.07 1.82
C GLY A 151 -6.13 5.62 2.75
N THR A 152 -5.75 6.49 3.68
CA THR A 152 -6.68 7.16 4.61
C THR A 152 -7.60 8.14 3.86
N GLU A 153 -7.06 8.94 2.94
CA GLU A 153 -7.84 9.84 2.12
C GLU A 153 -8.79 9.08 1.19
N LEU A 154 -8.34 7.98 0.61
CA LEU A 154 -9.20 7.12 -0.20
C LEU A 154 -10.35 6.53 0.62
N ALA A 155 -10.10 6.11 1.86
CA ALA A 155 -11.15 5.64 2.78
C ALA A 155 -12.18 6.74 3.04
N ARG A 156 -11.73 7.97 3.31
CA ARG A 156 -12.59 9.14 3.50
C ARG A 156 -13.48 9.41 2.28
N GLN A 157 -12.91 9.37 1.07
CA GLN A 157 -13.67 9.56 -0.18
C GLN A 157 -14.73 8.48 -0.39
N LYS A 158 -14.44 7.24 0.04
CA LYS A 158 -15.36 6.11 -0.04
C LYS A 158 -16.31 6.01 1.17
N ARG A 159 -16.27 6.97 2.11
CA ARG A 159 -17.06 7.01 3.35
C ARG A 159 -16.85 5.77 4.22
N ILE A 160 -15.65 5.22 4.22
CA ILE A 160 -15.22 4.14 5.09
C ILE A 160 -14.47 4.75 6.25
N ARG A 161 -14.92 4.48 7.47
CA ARG A 161 -14.30 5.03 8.68
C ARG A 161 -13.10 4.19 9.09
N ILE A 162 -11.94 4.82 9.29
CA ILE A 162 -10.79 4.18 9.92
C ILE A 162 -10.84 4.46 11.41
N THR A 163 -10.87 3.40 12.24
CA THR A 163 -10.97 3.50 13.68
C THR A 163 -9.66 3.21 14.39
N ALA A 164 -9.47 3.82 15.58
CA ALA A 164 -8.36 3.47 16.45
C ALA A 164 -8.40 1.98 16.83
N PRO A 165 -7.25 1.38 17.22
CA PRO A 165 -7.21 0.00 17.68
C PRO A 165 -8.14 -0.23 18.88
N LYS A 166 -8.90 -1.33 18.83
CA LYS A 166 -9.85 -1.70 19.90
C LYS A 166 -9.78 -3.19 20.20
N PHE A 167 -9.90 -3.51 21.48
CA PHE A 167 -10.08 -4.89 21.92
C PHE A 167 -11.27 -5.54 21.21
N ARG A 168 -11.20 -6.81 20.91
CA ARG A 168 -12.15 -7.63 20.12
C ARG A 168 -12.22 -7.31 18.64
N LYS A 169 -11.75 -6.14 18.18
CA LYS A 169 -11.88 -5.68 16.78
C LYS A 169 -10.56 -5.72 16.02
N SER A 170 -9.46 -5.36 16.68
CA SER A 170 -8.15 -5.22 16.02
C SER A 170 -7.31 -6.49 16.14
N ILE A 171 -6.64 -6.82 15.04
CA ILE A 171 -5.62 -7.87 14.94
C ILE A 171 -4.24 -7.21 14.78
N ASP A 172 -3.23 -7.99 14.38
CA ASP A 172 -1.90 -7.48 14.04
C ASP A 172 -1.93 -6.38 12.98
N LYS A 173 -2.72 -6.59 11.92
CA LYS A 173 -2.86 -5.69 10.75
C LYS A 173 -4.21 -4.99 10.70
N TYR A 174 -4.37 -4.09 9.73
CA TYR A 174 -5.68 -3.51 9.42
C TYR A 174 -6.67 -4.61 9.03
N ILE A 175 -7.91 -4.50 9.52
CA ILE A 175 -9.01 -5.42 9.19
C ILE A 175 -10.26 -4.62 8.82
N TYR A 176 -10.98 -5.07 7.79
CA TYR A 176 -12.23 -4.46 7.37
C TYR A 176 -13.43 -5.17 8.00
N ASP A 177 -14.24 -4.42 8.73
CA ASP A 177 -15.56 -4.83 9.23
C ASP A 177 -16.61 -4.38 8.21
N ALA A 178 -17.11 -5.34 7.42
CA ALA A 178 -18.06 -5.04 6.34
C ALA A 178 -19.45 -4.65 6.86
N GLU A 179 -19.86 -5.14 8.04
CA GLU A 179 -21.15 -4.81 8.66
C GLU A 179 -21.17 -3.37 9.17
N ALA A 180 -20.10 -2.95 9.81
CA ALA A 180 -19.95 -1.59 10.33
C ALA A 180 -19.46 -0.60 9.26
N ASN A 181 -18.98 -1.06 8.11
CA ASN A 181 -18.25 -0.30 7.09
C ASN A 181 -17.07 0.48 7.69
N GLU A 182 -16.26 -0.22 8.48
CA GLU A 182 -15.12 0.33 9.20
C GLU A 182 -13.85 -0.45 8.94
N ILE A 183 -12.71 0.23 8.88
CA ILE A 183 -11.38 -0.38 8.90
C ILE A 183 -10.80 -0.16 10.29
N HIS A 184 -10.59 -1.24 11.03
CA HIS A 184 -9.93 -1.20 12.34
C HIS A 184 -8.41 -1.25 12.13
N LYS A 185 -7.71 -0.30 12.76
CA LYS A 185 -6.23 -0.29 12.75
C LYS A 185 -5.71 -1.51 13.50
N GLY A 186 -4.61 -2.06 12.97
CA GLY A 186 -3.89 -3.14 13.62
C GLY A 186 -3.05 -2.67 14.79
N ILE A 187 -2.70 -3.60 15.67
CA ILE A 187 -1.85 -3.33 16.85
C ILE A 187 -0.40 -3.76 16.67
N GLY A 188 -0.05 -4.46 15.58
CA GLY A 188 1.32 -4.92 15.32
C GLY A 188 2.35 -3.83 15.06
N SER A 189 1.91 -2.64 14.65
CA SER A 189 2.76 -1.45 14.51
C SER A 189 2.98 -0.69 15.82
N ILE A 190 2.24 -1.03 16.89
CA ILE A 190 2.34 -0.38 18.18
C ILE A 190 3.62 -0.84 18.88
N LYS A 191 4.38 0.12 19.36
CA LYS A 191 5.66 -0.16 20.05
C LYS A 191 5.47 -1.13 21.22
N TYR A 192 6.30 -2.15 21.29
CA TYR A 192 6.30 -3.26 22.25
C TYR A 192 5.21 -4.33 22.06
N ILE A 193 4.34 -4.19 21.08
CA ILE A 193 3.33 -5.22 20.76
C ILE A 193 3.90 -6.14 19.69
N SER A 194 3.92 -7.44 19.99
CA SER A 194 4.31 -8.48 19.03
C SER A 194 3.09 -9.09 18.34
N ALA A 195 3.30 -9.76 17.20
CA ALA A 195 2.25 -10.52 16.53
C ALA A 195 1.61 -11.57 17.46
N ASP A 196 2.42 -12.27 18.25
CA ASP A 196 1.94 -13.24 19.25
C ASP A 196 1.01 -12.60 20.30
N CYS A 197 1.35 -11.39 20.79
CA CYS A 197 0.49 -10.64 21.68
C CYS A 197 -0.85 -10.30 21.02
N SER A 198 -0.82 -9.87 19.75
CA SER A 198 -2.00 -9.56 18.96
C SER A 198 -2.91 -10.79 18.77
N ASP A 199 -2.33 -11.91 18.41
CA ASP A 199 -3.06 -13.17 18.18
C ASP A 199 -3.73 -13.66 19.47
N GLN A 200 -3.03 -13.61 20.60
CA GLN A 200 -3.59 -13.98 21.91
C GLN A 200 -4.75 -13.07 22.32
N LEU A 201 -4.62 -11.75 22.11
CA LEU A 201 -5.69 -10.80 22.40
C LEU A 201 -6.91 -11.02 21.50
N TYR A 202 -6.70 -11.31 20.22
CA TYR A 202 -7.80 -11.55 19.29
C TYR A 202 -8.47 -12.91 19.50
N ALA A 203 -7.75 -13.93 19.96
CA ALA A 203 -8.30 -15.24 20.25
C ALA A 203 -9.41 -15.18 21.32
N MET A 204 -9.32 -14.24 22.27
CA MET A 204 -10.32 -14.06 23.33
C MET A 204 -11.46 -13.08 22.97
N ARG A 205 -11.57 -12.64 21.71
CA ARG A 205 -12.55 -11.63 21.29
C ARG A 205 -14.03 -11.97 21.57
N LEU A 206 -14.37 -13.26 21.63
CA LEU A 206 -15.72 -13.74 21.90
C LEU A 206 -15.93 -14.14 23.37
N MET A 207 -14.88 -14.06 24.20
CA MET A 207 -14.99 -14.39 25.63
C MET A 207 -15.67 -13.25 26.39
N ASP A 208 -16.49 -13.61 27.37
CA ASP A 208 -17.12 -12.64 28.26
C ASP A 208 -16.21 -12.32 29.44
N PHE A 209 -15.99 -11.02 29.66
CA PHE A 209 -15.26 -10.48 30.80
C PHE A 209 -16.12 -9.40 31.45
N PRO A 210 -16.86 -9.71 32.55
CA PRO A 210 -17.76 -8.76 33.21
C PRO A 210 -17.05 -7.51 33.73
N THR A 211 -15.77 -7.61 34.10
CA THR A 211 -14.95 -6.49 34.58
C THR A 211 -13.56 -6.48 33.91
N PHE A 212 -12.88 -5.34 33.93
CA PHE A 212 -11.51 -5.24 33.46
C PHE A 212 -10.56 -6.10 34.32
N THR A 213 -10.86 -6.20 35.63
CA THR A 213 -10.12 -7.11 36.53
C THR A 213 -10.21 -8.56 36.05
N ASP A 214 -11.35 -9.05 35.56
CA ASP A 214 -11.51 -10.41 35.05
C ASP A 214 -10.63 -10.64 33.82
N LEU A 215 -10.58 -9.67 32.91
CA LEU A 215 -9.68 -9.70 31.76
C LEU A 215 -8.21 -9.75 32.20
N LEU A 216 -7.81 -8.91 33.16
CA LEU A 216 -6.41 -8.88 33.65
C LEU A 216 -5.99 -10.20 34.31
N VAL A 217 -6.88 -10.82 35.07
CA VAL A 217 -6.68 -12.17 35.67
C VAL A 217 -6.46 -13.18 34.55
N TYR A 218 -7.35 -13.19 33.56
CA TYR A 218 -7.24 -14.11 32.43
C TYR A 218 -5.93 -13.94 31.65
N LEU A 219 -5.58 -12.69 31.30
CA LEU A 219 -4.33 -12.35 30.62
C LEU A 219 -3.13 -12.85 31.40
N ARG A 220 -3.11 -12.61 32.74
CA ARG A 220 -2.00 -12.99 33.61
C ARG A 220 -1.80 -14.50 33.70
N GLU A 221 -2.89 -15.28 33.66
CA GLU A 221 -2.86 -16.71 33.88
C GLU A 221 -2.72 -17.53 32.61
N ASN A 222 -3.30 -17.07 31.52
CA ASN A 222 -3.50 -17.87 30.31
C ASN A 222 -2.72 -17.35 29.10
N THR A 223 -2.00 -16.23 29.22
CA THR A 223 -1.28 -15.65 28.08
C THR A 223 0.16 -15.26 28.43
N SER A 224 0.94 -14.95 27.40
CA SER A 224 2.28 -14.37 27.51
C SER A 224 2.27 -12.83 27.52
N VAL A 225 1.09 -12.19 27.42
CA VAL A 225 0.94 -10.75 27.40
C VAL A 225 1.43 -10.16 28.72
N ASP A 226 2.45 -9.29 28.64
CA ASP A 226 3.12 -8.76 29.81
C ASP A 226 2.54 -7.41 30.31
N ALA A 227 2.99 -6.99 31.49
CA ALA A 227 2.53 -5.76 32.14
C ALA A 227 2.79 -4.52 31.30
N ARG A 228 3.91 -4.48 30.52
CA ARG A 228 4.26 -3.33 29.67
C ARG A 228 3.33 -3.24 28.49
N GLN A 229 3.04 -4.36 27.85
CA GLN A 229 2.08 -4.46 26.74
C GLN A 229 0.68 -4.03 27.16
N ILE A 230 0.21 -4.53 28.32
CA ILE A 230 -1.08 -4.15 28.90
C ILE A 230 -1.13 -2.64 29.17
N LYS A 231 -0.09 -2.04 29.76
CA LYS A 231 -0.03 -0.60 30.03
C LYS A 231 -0.06 0.22 28.75
N VAL A 232 0.73 -0.14 27.74
CA VAL A 232 0.77 0.55 26.45
C VAL A 232 -0.62 0.52 25.79
N LEU A 233 -1.24 -0.65 25.69
CA LEU A 233 -2.57 -0.81 25.10
C LEU A 233 -3.63 -0.04 25.89
N THR A 234 -3.56 -0.04 27.22
CA THR A 234 -4.48 0.71 28.07
C THR A 234 -4.33 2.22 27.86
N THR A 235 -3.09 2.71 27.77
CA THR A 235 -2.80 4.14 27.59
C THR A 235 -3.40 4.69 26.28
N ILE A 236 -3.30 3.93 25.17
CA ILE A 236 -3.86 4.33 23.87
C ILE A 236 -5.38 4.06 23.75
N GLY A 237 -6.03 3.54 24.81
CA GLY A 237 -7.47 3.31 24.83
C GLY A 237 -7.95 2.03 24.17
N PHE A 238 -7.08 1.04 23.94
CA PHE A 238 -7.44 -0.24 23.34
C PHE A 238 -8.56 -0.98 24.10
N PHE A 239 -8.54 -0.92 25.42
CA PHE A 239 -9.53 -1.55 26.29
C PHE A 239 -10.72 -0.65 26.66
N SER A 240 -11.06 0.31 25.81
CA SER A 240 -12.08 1.34 26.06
C SER A 240 -13.52 0.81 26.34
N GLU A 241 -13.79 -0.45 26.07
CA GLU A 241 -15.08 -1.07 26.46
C GLU A 241 -15.27 -1.21 27.97
N PHE A 242 -14.16 -1.26 28.75
CA PHE A 242 -14.18 -1.39 30.20
C PHE A 242 -14.15 -0.05 30.94
N GLY A 243 -13.86 1.03 30.25
CA GLY A 243 -13.76 2.38 30.82
C GLY A 243 -12.68 3.24 30.18
N LYS A 244 -12.50 4.42 30.74
CA LYS A 244 -11.55 5.41 30.27
C LYS A 244 -10.14 5.10 30.73
N ASN A 245 -9.14 5.46 29.92
CA ASN A 245 -7.75 5.04 30.08
C ASN A 245 -7.10 5.42 31.41
N LYS A 246 -7.42 6.56 32.06
CA LYS A 246 -6.90 6.92 33.37
C LYS A 246 -7.39 5.95 34.46
N LYS A 247 -8.69 5.62 34.44
CA LYS A 247 -9.25 4.60 35.34
C LYS A 247 -8.56 3.27 35.13
N LEU A 248 -8.51 2.80 33.89
CA LEU A 248 -7.97 1.48 33.56
C LEU A 248 -6.48 1.37 33.91
N LEU A 249 -5.69 2.41 33.71
CA LEU A 249 -4.27 2.42 34.14
C LEU A 249 -4.10 2.28 35.64
N SER A 250 -4.96 2.98 36.43
CA SER A 250 -4.95 2.84 37.89
C SER A 250 -5.26 1.41 38.33
N ILE A 251 -6.20 0.74 37.63
CA ILE A 251 -6.53 -0.66 37.87
C ILE A 251 -5.34 -1.58 37.49
N VAL A 252 -4.68 -1.34 36.34
CA VAL A 252 -3.51 -2.10 35.92
C VAL A 252 -2.38 -1.99 36.95
N ASP A 253 -2.09 -0.78 37.42
CA ASP A 253 -1.04 -0.56 38.43
C ASP A 253 -1.36 -1.28 39.74
N LYS A 254 -2.60 -1.16 40.22
CA LYS A 254 -3.05 -1.86 41.42
C LYS A 254 -3.03 -3.37 41.26
N PHE A 255 -3.41 -3.86 40.07
CA PHE A 255 -3.40 -5.28 39.76
C PHE A 255 -1.98 -5.86 39.86
N PHE A 256 -0.99 -5.26 39.19
CA PHE A 256 0.37 -5.78 39.22
C PHE A 256 1.06 -5.59 40.57
N GLU A 257 0.63 -4.65 41.41
CA GLU A 257 1.07 -4.51 42.80
C GLU A 257 0.56 -5.68 43.66
N ARG A 258 -0.71 -6.07 43.49
CA ARG A 258 -1.45 -6.91 44.44
C ARG A 258 -1.66 -8.35 43.99
N TYR A 259 -1.61 -8.64 42.66
CA TYR A 259 -1.92 -9.97 42.13
C TYR A 259 -0.65 -10.75 41.73
N LYS A 260 -0.53 -11.97 42.26
CA LYS A 260 0.57 -12.91 41.94
C LYS A 260 -0.02 -14.25 41.45
N LYS A 261 0.70 -14.91 40.50
CA LYS A 261 0.27 -16.22 39.96
C LYS A 261 0.27 -17.36 41.01
N THR A 262 1.02 -17.22 42.09
CA THR A 262 1.33 -18.29 43.06
C THR A 262 0.44 -18.27 44.31
N TYR A 263 -0.74 -17.66 44.25
CA TYR A 263 -1.67 -17.67 45.37
C TYR A 263 -2.38 -19.01 45.53
N VAL A 264 -2.62 -19.45 46.77
CA VAL A 264 -3.61 -20.50 47.09
C VAL A 264 -5.03 -19.97 46.78
N ALA A 265 -5.96 -20.88 46.38
CA ALA A 265 -7.27 -20.51 45.84
C ALA A 265 -8.03 -19.48 46.72
N LYS A 266 -8.14 -19.70 48.04
CA LYS A 266 -8.82 -18.78 48.96
C LYS A 266 -8.23 -17.37 48.98
N THR A 267 -6.89 -17.26 48.92
CA THR A 267 -6.21 -15.95 48.88
C THR A 267 -6.40 -15.27 47.53
N LYS A 268 -6.44 -16.04 46.44
CA LYS A 268 -6.71 -15.57 45.10
C LYS A 268 -8.09 -14.92 44.99
N GLU A 269 -9.15 -15.62 45.44
CA GLU A 269 -10.49 -15.10 45.42
C GLU A 269 -10.63 -13.78 46.20
N ALA A 270 -10.04 -13.72 47.40
CA ALA A 270 -10.04 -12.50 48.19
C ALA A 270 -9.36 -11.32 47.50
N ARG A 271 -8.26 -11.58 46.78
CA ARG A 271 -7.53 -10.56 45.98
C ARG A 271 -8.32 -10.09 44.79
N ILE A 272 -8.99 -10.98 44.07
CA ILE A 272 -9.86 -10.62 42.95
C ILE A 272 -11.03 -9.76 43.45
N ALA A 273 -11.66 -10.12 44.59
CA ALA A 273 -12.72 -9.32 45.16
C ALA A 273 -12.23 -7.92 45.58
N GLU A 274 -11.05 -7.80 46.20
CA GLU A 274 -10.42 -6.51 46.54
C GLU A 274 -10.19 -5.64 45.27
N LEU A 275 -9.68 -6.24 44.21
CA LEU A 275 -9.40 -5.54 42.94
C LEU A 275 -10.68 -5.09 42.23
N LYS A 276 -11.73 -5.92 42.23
CA LYS A 276 -13.05 -5.54 41.69
C LYS A 276 -13.70 -4.42 42.48
N ALA A 277 -13.57 -4.41 43.80
CA ALA A 277 -14.05 -3.31 44.64
C ALA A 277 -13.28 -2.02 44.33
N PHE A 278 -11.97 -2.09 44.14
CA PHE A 278 -11.16 -0.96 43.72
C PHE A 278 -11.57 -0.46 42.32
N GLU A 279 -11.79 -1.35 41.34
CA GLU A 279 -12.26 -1.01 40.00
C GLU A 279 -13.59 -0.24 40.05
N THR A 280 -14.53 -0.71 40.89
CA THR A 280 -15.84 -0.08 41.05
C THR A 280 -15.76 1.33 41.68
N SER A 281 -14.83 1.52 42.63
CA SER A 281 -14.64 2.80 43.34
C SER A 281 -13.79 3.82 42.57
N THR A 282 -13.05 3.38 41.56
CA THR A 282 -12.14 4.26 40.80
C THR A 282 -12.94 5.14 39.83
N PRO A 283 -12.74 6.48 39.83
CA PRO A 283 -13.45 7.39 38.91
C PRO A 283 -13.14 7.10 37.45
N ASP A 284 -14.17 7.12 36.60
CA ASP A 284 -14.04 6.88 35.17
C ASP A 284 -13.65 8.16 34.44
N GLU A 285 -12.35 8.40 34.31
CA GLU A 285 -11.77 9.60 33.73
C GLU A 285 -10.76 9.27 32.62
N TYR A 286 -10.62 10.20 31.67
CA TYR A 286 -9.53 10.15 30.70
C TYR A 286 -8.25 10.73 31.29
N LEU A 287 -7.10 10.26 30.79
CA LEU A 287 -5.85 10.99 30.92
C LEU A 287 -5.98 12.40 30.32
N PRO A 288 -5.22 13.37 30.83
CA PRO A 288 -5.11 14.68 30.21
C PRO A 288 -4.85 14.58 28.71
N LEU A 289 -5.43 15.50 27.92
CA LEU A 289 -5.31 15.47 26.46
C LEU A 289 -3.85 15.45 25.98
N ALA A 290 -2.98 16.24 26.64
CA ALA A 290 -1.57 16.28 26.30
C ALA A 290 -0.86 14.92 26.50
N GLU A 291 -1.19 14.20 27.58
CA GLU A 291 -0.63 12.86 27.82
C GLU A 291 -1.14 11.83 26.82
N ARG A 292 -2.39 11.94 26.40
CA ARG A 292 -2.96 11.07 25.35
C ARG A 292 -2.30 11.30 23.99
N ILE A 293 -2.09 12.56 23.62
CA ILE A 293 -1.38 12.92 22.39
C ILE A 293 0.06 12.39 22.43
N GLN A 294 0.74 12.60 23.57
CA GLN A 294 2.12 12.11 23.74
C GLN A 294 2.18 10.59 23.64
N ALA A 295 1.26 9.88 24.27
CA ALA A 295 1.18 8.42 24.19
C ALA A 295 0.96 7.91 22.75
N ASP A 296 0.09 8.55 21.98
CA ASP A 296 -0.13 8.22 20.59
C ASP A 296 1.15 8.42 19.75
N VAL A 297 1.85 9.53 19.93
CA VAL A 297 3.13 9.80 19.26
C VAL A 297 4.18 8.75 19.66
N ASP A 298 4.30 8.45 20.95
CA ASP A 298 5.34 7.55 21.47
C ASP A 298 5.13 6.08 21.09
N TYR A 299 3.88 5.62 21.06
CA TYR A 299 3.54 4.21 20.88
C TYR A 299 2.98 3.88 19.51
N VAL A 300 2.22 4.78 18.90
CA VAL A 300 1.53 4.57 17.61
C VAL A 300 2.25 5.29 16.47
N GLY A 301 3.04 6.33 16.79
CA GLY A 301 3.80 7.13 15.81
C GLY A 301 2.99 8.28 15.19
N TYR A 302 1.71 8.39 15.47
CA TYR A 302 0.83 9.49 15.02
C TYR A 302 -0.38 9.61 15.97
N VAL A 303 -1.05 10.77 15.96
CA VAL A 303 -2.26 10.98 16.80
C VAL A 303 -3.45 10.25 16.17
N SER A 304 -4.04 9.31 16.91
CA SER A 304 -5.07 8.37 16.40
C SER A 304 -6.50 8.90 16.50
N PHE A 305 -6.72 9.97 17.25
CA PHE A 305 -8.03 10.58 17.41
C PHE A 305 -8.09 11.95 16.73
N THR A 306 -9.17 12.19 15.98
CA THR A 306 -9.46 13.50 15.40
C THR A 306 -9.87 14.46 16.52
N GLN A 307 -9.38 15.71 16.47
CA GLN A 307 -9.97 16.78 17.24
C GLN A 307 -11.46 16.88 16.87
N PRO A 308 -12.38 17.14 17.84
CA PRO A 308 -13.72 17.56 17.48
C PRO A 308 -13.57 18.76 16.54
N GLU A 309 -14.36 18.76 15.45
CA GLU A 309 -14.37 19.88 14.51
C GLU A 309 -14.40 21.19 15.30
N LEU A 310 -13.40 22.04 15.10
CA LEU A 310 -13.42 23.38 15.65
C LEU A 310 -14.72 24.04 15.17
N PRO A 311 -15.50 24.70 16.06
CA PRO A 311 -16.68 25.40 15.63
C PRO A 311 -16.28 26.32 14.48
N LYS A 312 -17.04 26.28 13.37
CA LYS A 312 -16.79 27.14 12.20
C LYS A 312 -16.68 28.57 12.72
N PRO A 313 -15.63 29.31 12.32
CA PRO A 313 -15.56 30.71 12.69
C PRO A 313 -16.85 31.38 12.23
N PHE A 314 -17.46 32.14 13.13
CA PHE A 314 -18.63 32.94 12.80
C PHE A 314 -18.26 33.85 11.63
N THR A 315 -18.92 33.66 10.48
CA THR A 315 -18.88 34.58 9.34
C THR A 315 -19.72 35.81 9.66
#